data_85ae47e78b24605b57157c69c9ce3b55
#
_entry.id   85ae47e78b24605b57157c69c9ce3b55
#
_cell.length_a   1.000
_cell.length_b   1.000
_cell.length_c   1.000
_cell.angle_alpha   90.00
_cell.angle_beta   90.00
_cell.angle_gamma   90.00
#
_symmetry.space_group_name_H-M   'P 1'
#
loop_
_entity.id
_entity.type
_entity.pdbx_description
1 polymer ?
#
loop_
_entity_poly.entity_id
_entity_poly.type
_entity_poly.pdbx_seq_one_letter_code
_entity_poly.pdbx_strand_id
1 'polypeptide(L)'
;IVKEHEKIRHLKMKWHNRKTLTSNQVGLKYGFRSGLEISISEELDANKVKYQYEKVKLTYVKPQKAHTYTPDFYLEAHNFYIETKGLFTSADRQKMRLIKEQHPEKDIRIIFSNSRSRISKKSKTTYAMWCEKYKFKYADKHIPLEWLNE
;
A
#
# COMPACT_ATOMS: atom_id res chain seq x y z
N ILE A 1 -16.86 -13.70 8.78
CA ILE A 1 -15.92 -13.39 7.67
C ILE A 1 -16.62 -13.65 6.32
N VAL A 2 -17.24 -14.83 6.12
CA VAL A 2 -17.98 -15.18 4.86
C VAL A 2 -19.16 -14.23 4.61
N LYS A 3 -19.93 -13.86 5.63
CA LYS A 3 -21.09 -12.95 5.53
C LYS A 3 -20.71 -11.50 5.15
N GLU A 4 -19.52 -11.08 5.47
CA GLU A 4 -19.02 -9.74 5.13
C GLU A 4 -18.59 -9.64 3.67
N HIS A 5 -17.99 -10.72 3.13
CA HIS A 5 -17.62 -10.82 1.71
C HIS A 5 -18.84 -10.87 0.78
N GLU A 6 -19.93 -11.54 1.19
CA GLU A 6 -21.20 -11.52 0.44
C GLU A 6 -21.82 -10.12 0.45
N LYS A 7 -21.72 -9.40 1.55
CA LYS A 7 -22.20 -8.02 1.66
C LYS A 7 -21.48 -7.06 0.70
N ILE A 8 -20.16 -7.21 0.57
CA ILE A 8 -19.34 -6.42 -0.36
C ILE A 8 -19.65 -6.77 -1.82
N ARG A 9 -19.83 -8.07 -2.15
CA ARG A 9 -20.22 -8.49 -3.50
C ARG A 9 -21.63 -7.99 -3.88
N HIS A 10 -22.59 -8.04 -2.94
CA HIS A 10 -23.95 -7.58 -3.18
C HIS A 10 -24.02 -6.06 -3.37
N LEU A 11 -23.14 -5.31 -2.71
CA LEU A 11 -22.99 -3.87 -2.88
C LEU A 11 -22.39 -3.51 -4.25
N LYS A 12 -21.45 -4.30 -4.80
CA LYS A 12 -20.91 -4.09 -6.15
C LYS A 12 -21.99 -4.18 -7.24
N MET A 13 -22.97 -5.09 -7.12
CA MET A 13 -24.05 -5.22 -8.11
C MET A 13 -25.08 -4.07 -8.08
N LYS A 14 -25.23 -3.36 -6.96
CA LYS A 14 -26.11 -2.18 -6.84
C LYS A 14 -25.48 -0.88 -7.34
N TRP A 15 -24.21 -0.88 -7.73
CA TRP A 15 -23.43 0.33 -8.00
C TRP A 15 -23.48 0.80 -9.46
N HIS A 16 -24.02 0.01 -10.37
CA HIS A 16 -24.08 0.37 -11.81
C HIS A 16 -24.97 1.58 -12.13
N ASN A 17 -25.65 2.17 -11.15
CA ASN A 17 -26.62 3.26 -11.39
C ASN A 17 -26.50 4.48 -10.44
N ARG A 18 -25.37 4.72 -9.76
CA ARG A 18 -25.18 5.92 -8.94
C ARG A 18 -23.87 6.60 -9.27
N LYS A 19 -23.86 7.97 -9.22
CA LYS A 19 -22.68 8.83 -9.39
C LYS A 19 -21.44 8.14 -8.85
N THR A 20 -20.48 7.88 -9.71
CA THR A 20 -19.21 7.23 -9.37
C THR A 20 -18.51 8.01 -8.26
N LEU A 21 -18.46 7.41 -7.08
CA LEU A 21 -17.65 7.93 -5.97
C LEU A 21 -16.18 7.91 -6.39
N THR A 22 -15.41 8.92 -5.99
CA THR A 22 -13.96 8.87 -6.16
C THR A 22 -13.37 7.73 -5.33
N SER A 23 -12.19 7.23 -5.71
CA SER A 23 -11.49 6.16 -4.98
C SER A 23 -11.36 6.47 -3.49
N ASN A 24 -11.10 7.72 -3.12
CA ASN A 24 -11.01 8.14 -1.71
C ASN A 24 -12.36 8.07 -0.99
N GLN A 25 -13.46 8.45 -1.65
CA GLN A 25 -14.81 8.38 -1.06
C GLN A 25 -15.25 6.92 -0.84
N VAL A 26 -14.84 6.02 -1.72
CA VAL A 26 -15.09 4.58 -1.58
C VAL A 26 -14.29 4.03 -0.40
N GLY A 27 -13.01 4.38 -0.27
CA GLY A 27 -12.14 3.96 0.82
C GLY A 27 -12.69 4.33 2.19
N LEU A 28 -13.04 5.59 2.37
CA LEU A 28 -13.61 6.10 3.62
C LEU A 28 -14.90 5.38 4.02
N LYS A 29 -15.73 4.97 3.05
CA LYS A 29 -17.00 4.27 3.32
C LYS A 29 -16.82 2.85 3.86
N TYR A 30 -15.70 2.18 3.55
CA TYR A 30 -15.43 0.79 3.93
C TYR A 30 -14.31 0.61 4.96
N GLY A 31 -13.87 1.70 5.58
CA GLY A 31 -12.79 1.68 6.57
C GLY A 31 -11.38 1.68 5.98
N PHE A 32 -11.26 1.73 4.64
CA PHE A 32 -9.99 1.96 3.93
C PHE A 32 -9.92 3.41 3.47
N ARG A 33 -8.73 3.99 3.43
CA ARG A 33 -8.52 5.39 3.07
C ARG A 33 -8.45 5.66 1.59
N SER A 34 -8.30 4.62 0.75
CA SER A 34 -8.21 4.76 -0.70
C SER A 34 -8.80 3.56 -1.45
N GLY A 35 -9.13 3.77 -2.72
CA GLY A 35 -9.59 2.67 -3.59
C GLY A 35 -8.49 1.65 -3.88
N LEU A 36 -7.21 2.07 -3.87
CA LEU A 36 -6.08 1.15 -4.04
C LEU A 36 -5.96 0.22 -2.84
N GLU A 37 -6.12 0.72 -1.61
CA GLU A 37 -6.13 -0.10 -0.40
C GLU A 37 -7.25 -1.14 -0.42
N ILE A 38 -8.45 -0.76 -0.90
CA ILE A 38 -9.56 -1.70 -1.09
C ILE A 38 -9.16 -2.79 -2.08
N SER A 39 -8.63 -2.43 -3.24
CA SER A 39 -8.22 -3.38 -4.27
C SER A 39 -7.18 -4.37 -3.73
N ILE A 40 -6.21 -3.90 -2.98
CA ILE A 40 -5.18 -4.75 -2.35
C ILE A 40 -5.80 -5.66 -1.28
N SER A 41 -6.70 -5.16 -0.44
CA SER A 41 -7.37 -5.97 0.56
C SER A 41 -8.21 -7.09 -0.07
N GLU A 42 -8.90 -6.78 -1.18
CA GLU A 42 -9.68 -7.77 -1.95
C GLU A 42 -8.76 -8.85 -2.56
N GLU A 43 -7.57 -8.49 -3.05
CA GLU A 43 -6.60 -9.46 -3.57
C GLU A 43 -6.05 -10.37 -2.46
N LEU A 44 -5.73 -9.80 -1.30
CA LEU A 44 -5.29 -10.58 -0.14
C LEU A 44 -6.36 -11.58 0.31
N ASP A 45 -7.62 -11.13 0.38
CA ASP A 45 -8.75 -11.99 0.73
C ASP A 45 -8.96 -13.10 -0.31
N ALA A 46 -8.87 -12.79 -1.61
CA ALA A 46 -9.01 -13.76 -2.70
C ALA A 46 -7.92 -14.83 -2.67
N ASN A 47 -6.70 -14.47 -2.25
CA ASN A 47 -5.57 -15.39 -2.08
C ASN A 47 -5.53 -16.04 -0.69
N LYS A 48 -6.54 -15.81 0.16
CA LYS A 48 -6.64 -16.32 1.54
C LYS A 48 -5.44 -15.97 2.42
N VAL A 49 -4.85 -14.79 2.18
CA VAL A 49 -3.72 -14.27 2.95
C VAL A 49 -4.24 -13.45 4.13
N LYS A 50 -3.85 -13.81 5.34
CA LYS A 50 -4.16 -13.01 6.53
C LYS A 50 -3.30 -11.75 6.53
N TYR A 51 -3.91 -10.62 6.85
CA TYR A 51 -3.22 -9.35 7.00
C TYR A 51 -3.77 -8.56 8.18
N GLN A 52 -2.98 -7.61 8.65
CA GLN A 52 -3.41 -6.59 9.59
C GLN A 52 -3.43 -5.25 8.84
N TYR A 53 -4.56 -4.57 8.88
CA TYR A 53 -4.71 -3.24 8.28
C TYR A 53 -4.53 -2.15 9.33
N GLU A 54 -3.57 -1.26 9.13
CA GLU A 54 -3.23 -0.11 9.97
C GLU A 54 -3.04 -0.40 11.48
N LYS A 55 -2.71 -1.64 11.85
CA LYS A 55 -2.52 -2.03 13.26
C LYS A 55 -1.05 -2.00 13.70
N VAL A 56 -0.15 -2.40 12.81
CA VAL A 56 1.28 -2.42 13.10
C VAL A 56 1.82 -0.99 13.11
N LYS A 57 2.64 -0.66 14.11
CA LYS A 57 3.30 0.65 14.23
C LYS A 57 4.80 0.45 14.30
N LEU A 58 5.53 1.09 13.38
CA LEU A 58 6.98 1.10 13.36
C LEU A 58 7.47 2.50 13.77
N THR A 59 8.30 2.56 14.80
CA THR A 59 8.91 3.82 15.23
C THR A 59 10.14 4.13 14.37
N TYR A 60 10.27 5.34 13.95
CA TYR A 60 11.47 5.85 13.28
C TYR A 60 11.82 7.26 13.78
N VAL A 61 13.08 7.64 13.67
CA VAL A 61 13.55 8.94 14.11
C VAL A 61 13.91 9.77 12.88
N LYS A 62 13.22 10.90 12.72
CA LYS A 62 13.73 11.99 11.88
C LYS A 62 14.80 12.74 12.67
N PRO A 63 15.81 13.37 12.03
CA PRO A 63 16.71 14.25 12.76
C PRO A 63 15.90 15.21 13.64
N GLN A 64 16.10 15.16 14.94
CA GLN A 64 15.48 15.96 16.01
C GLN A 64 14.09 15.53 16.54
N LYS A 65 13.38 14.53 15.96
CA LYS A 65 12.08 14.08 16.48
C LYS A 65 11.78 12.63 16.13
N ALA A 66 11.29 11.87 17.12
CA ALA A 66 10.72 10.53 16.87
C ALA A 66 9.35 10.63 16.20
N HIS A 67 9.12 9.77 15.23
CA HIS A 67 7.85 9.63 14.51
C HIS A 67 7.43 8.17 14.48
N THR A 68 6.16 7.92 14.31
CA THR A 68 5.62 6.57 14.11
C THR A 68 5.22 6.41 12.64
N TYR A 69 5.58 5.27 12.06
CA TYR A 69 5.12 4.82 10.75
C TYR A 69 4.21 3.61 10.91
N THR A 70 3.07 3.66 10.26
CA THR A 70 2.13 2.54 10.21
C THR A 70 2.02 2.10 8.76
N PRO A 71 2.60 0.94 8.37
CA PRO A 71 2.39 0.38 7.03
C PRO A 71 0.91 0.03 6.83
N ASP A 72 0.45 0.09 5.58
CA ASP A 72 -0.95 -0.21 5.27
C ASP A 72 -1.30 -1.65 5.60
N PHE A 73 -0.45 -2.61 5.21
CA PHE A 73 -0.68 -4.04 5.44
C PHE A 73 0.56 -4.73 5.98
N TYR A 74 0.35 -5.69 6.87
CA TYR A 74 1.34 -6.66 7.29
C TYR A 74 0.85 -8.07 6.99
N LEU A 75 1.59 -8.81 6.19
CA LEU A 75 1.30 -10.18 5.81
C LEU A 75 2.02 -11.14 6.78
N GLU A 76 1.30 -11.61 7.79
CA GLU A 76 1.87 -12.36 8.92
C GLU A 76 2.62 -13.62 8.46
N ALA A 77 2.01 -14.44 7.60
CA ALA A 77 2.59 -15.70 7.15
C ALA A 77 3.84 -15.50 6.25
N HIS A 78 3.96 -14.35 5.58
CA HIS A 78 5.02 -14.03 4.64
C HIS A 78 6.07 -13.08 5.23
N ASN A 79 5.78 -12.51 6.39
CA ASN A 79 6.64 -11.59 7.12
C ASN A 79 7.14 -10.39 6.29
N PHE A 80 6.25 -9.80 5.49
CA PHE A 80 6.54 -8.53 4.83
C PHE A 80 5.37 -7.54 4.94
N TYR A 81 5.68 -6.28 4.70
CA TYR A 81 4.75 -5.16 4.78
C TYR A 81 4.45 -4.61 3.39
N ILE A 82 3.23 -4.14 3.18
CA ILE A 82 2.83 -3.43 1.96
C ILE A 82 2.47 -1.99 2.32
N GLU A 83 3.04 -1.07 1.56
CA GLU A 83 2.66 0.33 1.52
C GLU A 83 2.06 0.63 0.14
N THR A 84 0.88 1.25 0.10
CA THR A 84 0.23 1.63 -1.15
C THR A 84 0.42 3.12 -1.42
N LYS A 85 0.77 3.51 -2.64
CA LYS A 85 1.02 4.91 -3.03
C LYS A 85 0.41 5.28 -4.37
N GLY A 86 -0.50 6.25 -4.36
CA GLY A 86 -0.88 6.98 -5.56
C GLY A 86 0.15 8.06 -5.88
N LEU A 87 0.33 9.02 -4.97
CA LEU A 87 1.35 10.04 -5.04
C LEU A 87 2.50 9.70 -4.10
N PHE A 88 3.74 9.77 -4.60
CA PHE A 88 4.96 9.47 -3.84
C PHE A 88 5.81 10.73 -3.66
N THR A 89 5.44 11.54 -2.68
CA THR A 89 6.06 12.85 -2.42
C THR A 89 7.51 12.73 -1.94
N SER A 90 8.23 13.86 -1.94
CA SER A 90 9.59 13.90 -1.37
C SER A 90 9.61 13.54 0.12
N ALA A 91 8.57 13.94 0.87
CA ALA A 91 8.42 13.56 2.27
C ALA A 91 8.20 12.05 2.45
N ASP A 92 7.38 11.43 1.59
CA ASP A 92 7.20 9.97 1.58
C ASP A 92 8.51 9.25 1.29
N ARG A 93 9.24 9.70 0.26
CA ARG A 93 10.52 9.10 -0.12
C ARG A 93 11.57 9.20 1.00
N GLN A 94 11.67 10.35 1.65
CA GLN A 94 12.54 10.52 2.80
C GLN A 94 12.15 9.58 3.95
N LYS A 95 10.86 9.52 4.28
CA LYS A 95 10.32 8.63 5.30
C LYS A 95 10.68 7.16 5.02
N MET A 96 10.42 6.69 3.81
CA MET A 96 10.70 5.29 3.43
C MET A 96 12.19 4.95 3.54
N ARG A 97 13.08 5.87 3.13
CA ARG A 97 14.53 5.70 3.31
C ARG A 97 14.92 5.58 4.77
N LEU A 98 14.44 6.48 5.62
CA LEU A 98 14.72 6.47 7.05
C LEU A 98 14.24 5.18 7.72
N ILE A 99 13.04 4.72 7.36
CA ILE A 99 12.50 3.46 7.88
C ILE A 99 13.39 2.29 7.46
N LYS A 100 13.80 2.22 6.21
CA LYS A 100 14.69 1.15 5.71
C LYS A 100 16.07 1.18 6.39
N GLU A 101 16.62 2.35 6.59
CA GLU A 101 17.90 2.53 7.29
C GLU A 101 17.83 2.14 8.78
N GLN A 102 16.71 2.44 9.43
CA GLN A 102 16.51 2.18 10.86
C GLN A 102 15.92 0.81 11.17
N HIS A 103 15.28 0.18 10.19
CA HIS A 103 14.68 -1.16 10.26
C HIS A 103 15.09 -2.01 9.06
N PRO A 104 16.40 -2.28 8.88
CA PRO A 104 16.89 -3.02 7.70
C PRO A 104 16.36 -4.46 7.64
N GLU A 105 15.93 -5.02 8.76
CA GLU A 105 15.34 -6.36 8.87
C GLU A 105 13.87 -6.41 8.39
N LYS A 106 13.22 -5.26 8.20
CA LYS A 106 11.82 -5.19 7.76
C LYS A 106 11.74 -5.16 6.24
N ASP A 107 11.08 -6.15 5.66
CA ASP A 107 10.77 -6.20 4.23
C ASP A 107 9.52 -5.36 3.95
N ILE A 108 9.72 -4.14 3.47
CA ILE A 108 8.65 -3.22 3.11
C ILE A 108 8.62 -3.09 1.60
N ARG A 109 7.48 -3.43 1.00
CA ARG A 109 7.23 -3.44 -0.44
C ARG A 109 6.19 -2.38 -0.78
N ILE A 110 6.35 -1.71 -1.92
CA ILE A 110 5.49 -0.58 -2.31
C ILE A 110 4.65 -0.97 -3.51
N ILE A 111 3.33 -0.73 -3.43
CA ILE A 111 2.42 -0.88 -4.56
C ILE A 111 1.94 0.51 -4.98
N PHE A 112 2.29 0.88 -6.20
CA PHE A 112 1.91 2.16 -6.80
C PHE A 112 0.65 2.04 -7.64
N SER A 113 -0.09 3.13 -7.75
CA SER A 113 -1.09 3.27 -8.83
C SER A 113 -0.41 3.34 -10.20
N ASN A 114 0.78 3.99 -10.28
CA ASN A 114 1.60 4.07 -11.50
C ASN A 114 3.06 4.35 -11.15
N SER A 115 3.89 3.33 -11.18
CA SER A 115 5.33 3.42 -10.89
C SER A 115 6.14 4.19 -11.94
N ARG A 116 5.57 4.43 -13.14
CA ARG A 116 6.20 5.23 -14.21
C ARG A 116 6.09 6.73 -13.95
N SER A 117 5.28 7.16 -12.99
CA SER A 117 5.19 8.56 -12.59
C SER A 117 6.56 9.08 -12.16
N ARG A 118 6.89 10.30 -12.60
CA ARG A 118 8.15 10.96 -12.21
C ARG A 118 8.07 11.51 -10.80
N ILE A 119 9.18 11.50 -10.07
CA ILE A 119 9.27 12.03 -8.71
C ILE A 119 9.04 13.54 -8.63
N SER A 120 9.22 14.26 -9.73
CA SER A 120 8.90 15.68 -9.90
C SER A 120 8.81 16.05 -11.39
N LYS A 121 8.23 17.20 -11.69
CA LYS A 121 8.12 17.72 -13.06
C LYS A 121 9.49 17.90 -13.74
N LYS A 122 10.52 18.25 -12.98
CA LYS A 122 11.88 18.53 -13.48
C LYS A 122 12.77 17.30 -13.51
N SER A 123 12.38 16.20 -12.86
CA SER A 123 13.18 14.99 -12.80
C SER A 123 12.79 13.97 -13.87
N LYS A 124 13.76 13.27 -14.43
CA LYS A 124 13.54 12.09 -15.28
C LYS A 124 13.36 10.81 -14.45
N THR A 125 13.68 10.83 -13.15
CA THR A 125 13.56 9.70 -12.25
C THR A 125 12.09 9.35 -12.00
N THR A 126 11.69 8.12 -12.27
CA THR A 126 10.38 7.58 -11.95
C THR A 126 10.34 6.99 -10.54
N TYR A 127 9.14 6.68 -10.03
CA TYR A 127 8.98 5.95 -8.77
C TYR A 127 9.67 4.58 -8.82
N ALA A 128 9.53 3.87 -9.95
CA ALA A 128 10.23 2.60 -10.19
C ALA A 128 11.75 2.75 -10.05
N MET A 129 12.33 3.70 -10.78
CA MET A 129 13.79 3.98 -10.72
C MET A 129 14.24 4.35 -9.30
N TRP A 130 13.42 5.09 -8.56
CA TRP A 130 13.71 5.41 -7.18
C TRP A 130 13.71 4.14 -6.30
N CYS A 131 12.71 3.26 -6.45
CA CYS A 131 12.64 1.99 -5.74
C CYS A 131 13.85 1.09 -6.04
N GLU A 132 14.24 1.00 -7.30
CA GLU A 132 15.44 0.23 -7.73
C GLU A 132 16.71 0.78 -7.09
N LYS A 133 16.89 2.11 -7.10
CA LYS A 133 18.04 2.77 -6.48
C LYS A 133 18.14 2.47 -4.98
N TYR A 134 17.01 2.53 -4.27
CA TYR A 134 16.97 2.34 -2.81
C TYR A 134 16.58 0.91 -2.39
N LYS A 135 16.55 -0.03 -3.36
CA LYS A 135 16.33 -1.47 -3.14
C LYS A 135 15.00 -1.79 -2.45
N PHE A 136 13.93 -1.12 -2.86
CA PHE A 136 12.57 -1.50 -2.51
C PHE A 136 11.98 -2.41 -3.58
N LYS A 137 11.35 -3.51 -3.18
CA LYS A 137 10.46 -4.25 -4.08
C LYS A 137 9.21 -3.41 -4.33
N TYR A 138 8.75 -3.36 -5.57
CA TYR A 138 7.55 -2.58 -5.93
C TYR A 138 6.73 -3.29 -7.01
N ALA A 139 5.47 -2.90 -7.12
CA ALA A 139 4.57 -3.35 -8.16
C ALA A 139 3.55 -2.25 -8.48
N ASP A 140 2.82 -2.42 -9.58
CA ASP A 140 1.73 -1.53 -9.98
C ASP A 140 0.37 -2.20 -9.80
N LYS A 141 -0.53 -1.55 -9.07
CA LYS A 141 -1.96 -1.86 -8.91
C LYS A 141 -2.29 -3.21 -8.31
N HIS A 142 -1.43 -4.22 -8.47
CA HIS A 142 -1.67 -5.60 -8.06
C HIS A 142 -0.50 -6.15 -7.25
N ILE A 143 -0.80 -7.15 -6.41
CA ILE A 143 0.22 -7.92 -5.70
C ILE A 143 0.76 -8.99 -6.66
N PRO A 144 2.05 -9.00 -7.00
CA PRO A 144 2.64 -10.09 -7.78
C PRO A 144 2.45 -11.42 -7.07
N LEU A 145 1.98 -12.45 -7.80
CA LEU A 145 1.77 -13.78 -7.21
C LEU A 145 3.06 -14.39 -6.67
N GLU A 146 4.20 -14.10 -7.29
CA GLU A 146 5.50 -14.52 -6.79
C GLU A 146 5.79 -14.01 -5.37
N TRP A 147 5.26 -12.86 -4.95
CA TRP A 147 5.42 -12.37 -3.58
C TRP A 147 4.67 -13.23 -2.56
N LEU A 148 3.60 -13.89 -2.99
CA LEU A 148 2.77 -14.76 -2.15
C LEU A 148 3.25 -16.21 -2.17
N ASN A 149 4.21 -16.53 -3.02
CA ASN A 149 4.81 -17.87 -3.18
C ASN A 149 6.24 -17.94 -2.63
N GLU A 150 6.76 -16.84 -2.07
CA GLU A 150 8.10 -16.78 -1.44
C GLU A 150 8.20 -17.54 -0.12
#